data_19b83861a8208bbca0d0134de0d9bb0f
#
_entry.id   19b83861a8208bbca0d0134de0d9bb0f
#
_cell.length_a   1.000
_cell.length_b   1.000
_cell.length_c   1.000
_cell.angle_alpha   90.00
_cell.angle_beta   90.00
_cell.angle_gamma   90.00
#
_symmetry.space_group_name_H-M   'P 1'
#
loop_
_entity.id
_entity.type
_entity.pdbx_description
1 polymer ?
#
loop_
_entity_poly.entity_id
_entity_poly.type
_entity_poly.pdbx_seq_one_letter_code
_entity_poly.pdbx_strand_id
1 'polypeptide(L)'
;MNFIDPVCENLHPLQLNPGKILVGPESVQELLARIFAGFPKTFEWHCNFFPDSGLIKQLAGKRDFTVVTDDGREAGRAGSGKTTVKFSGVEIVYPWDLLKISEMLVSDLPYSTVSGKVSSRAEVDGYILLGENSVILPGVYIEGNCVIGKNCKIGPNCYIRGCTCIGDNCHIGQAVEIKNSIIGTKTSIGHLSYLGDSVVGSGVNFGAGTIVANLRHDGKNHRSMVDGVLVDTQRRKFGCIIGDNVHTGIHTAIYPGRKLAAGSSTRPGEIVKDDL
;
A
#
# COMPACT_ATOMS: atom_id res chain seq x y z
N MET A 1 0.68 -8.33 -24.28
CA MET A 1 1.13 -8.33 -22.87
C MET A 1 0.13 -9.13 -22.07
N ASN A 2 0.57 -10.09 -21.30
CA ASN A 2 -0.27 -10.97 -20.50
C ASN A 2 0.23 -10.93 -19.04
N PHE A 3 -0.67 -10.63 -18.11
CA PHE A 3 -0.36 -10.65 -16.67
C PHE A 3 -0.96 -11.90 -16.05
N ILE A 4 -0.11 -12.69 -15.42
CA ILE A 4 -0.48 -13.92 -14.70
C ILE A 4 -0.69 -13.53 -13.24
N ASP A 5 -1.90 -13.69 -12.72
CA ASP A 5 -2.29 -13.30 -11.38
C ASP A 5 -2.55 -14.55 -10.53
N PRO A 6 -1.52 -15.07 -9.83
CA PRO A 6 -1.66 -16.28 -9.02
C PRO A 6 -2.54 -16.03 -7.79
N VAL A 7 -3.09 -17.10 -7.23
CA VAL A 7 -3.72 -17.05 -5.89
C VAL A 7 -2.64 -17.19 -4.84
N CYS A 8 -2.57 -16.24 -3.91
CA CYS A 8 -1.60 -16.22 -2.80
C CYS A 8 -2.35 -16.20 -1.46
N GLU A 9 -2.58 -17.36 -0.87
CA GLU A 9 -3.39 -17.52 0.35
C GLU A 9 -2.87 -16.72 1.55
N ASN A 10 -1.57 -16.52 1.63
CA ASN A 10 -0.92 -15.72 2.69
C ASN A 10 -1.29 -14.22 2.65
N LEU A 11 -1.96 -13.73 1.61
CA LEU A 11 -2.39 -12.32 1.51
C LEU A 11 -3.64 -11.99 2.33
N HIS A 12 -4.32 -12.99 2.91
CA HIS A 12 -5.45 -12.73 3.81
C HIS A 12 -5.07 -11.70 4.91
N PRO A 13 -5.93 -10.71 5.24
CA PRO A 13 -7.34 -10.55 4.85
C PRO A 13 -7.58 -9.68 3.61
N LEU A 14 -6.57 -9.43 2.79
CA LEU A 14 -6.69 -8.71 1.53
C LEU A 14 -7.17 -9.65 0.40
N GLN A 15 -7.22 -9.12 -0.83
CA GLN A 15 -7.45 -9.92 -2.03
C GLN A 15 -6.35 -10.97 -2.21
N LEU A 16 -6.72 -12.21 -2.49
CA LEU A 16 -5.75 -13.32 -2.66
C LEU A 16 -4.98 -13.26 -3.98
N ASN A 17 -5.45 -12.48 -4.94
CA ASN A 17 -4.79 -12.27 -6.22
C ASN A 17 -3.96 -10.97 -6.15
N PRO A 18 -2.62 -11.03 -6.15
CA PRO A 18 -1.75 -9.87 -6.03
C PRO A 18 -2.05 -8.75 -7.03
N GLY A 19 -2.36 -9.11 -8.27
CA GLY A 19 -2.67 -8.15 -9.33
C GLY A 19 -3.91 -7.29 -9.06
N LYS A 20 -4.82 -7.73 -8.22
CA LYS A 20 -6.06 -7.01 -7.86
C LYS A 20 -5.93 -6.14 -6.62
N ILE A 21 -4.83 -6.26 -5.88
CA ILE A 21 -4.63 -5.46 -4.67
C ILE A 21 -4.32 -4.02 -5.06
N LEU A 22 -4.94 -3.07 -4.35
CA LEU A 22 -4.70 -1.65 -4.56
C LEU A 22 -3.47 -1.19 -3.77
N VAL A 23 -2.65 -0.37 -4.44
CA VAL A 23 -1.57 0.42 -3.81
C VAL A 23 -1.90 1.89 -4.05
N GLY A 24 -2.73 2.45 -3.19
CA GLY A 24 -3.36 3.75 -3.43
C GLY A 24 -4.48 3.66 -4.49
N PRO A 25 -4.47 4.50 -5.52
CA PRO A 25 -5.54 4.51 -6.54
C PRO A 25 -5.42 3.44 -7.63
N GLU A 26 -4.28 2.80 -7.76
CA GLU A 26 -4.01 1.80 -8.81
C GLU A 26 -3.86 0.39 -8.21
N SER A 27 -4.30 -0.62 -8.93
CA SER A 27 -3.97 -2.02 -8.61
C SER A 27 -2.52 -2.36 -8.98
N VAL A 28 -1.98 -3.40 -8.38
CA VAL A 28 -0.64 -3.91 -8.73
C VAL A 28 -0.54 -4.21 -10.22
N GLN A 29 -1.58 -4.79 -10.83
CA GLN A 29 -1.60 -5.09 -12.27
C GLN A 29 -1.58 -3.81 -13.12
N GLU A 30 -2.31 -2.76 -12.74
CA GLU A 30 -2.30 -1.46 -13.44
C GLU A 30 -0.92 -0.80 -13.34
N LEU A 31 -0.31 -0.84 -12.17
CA LEU A 31 1.07 -0.35 -11.96
C LEU A 31 2.07 -1.09 -12.86
N LEU A 32 2.01 -2.43 -12.90
CA LEU A 32 2.85 -3.24 -13.77
C LEU A 32 2.59 -2.95 -15.26
N ALA A 33 1.32 -2.78 -15.66
CA ALA A 33 0.97 -2.42 -17.03
C ALA A 33 1.57 -1.08 -17.45
N ARG A 34 1.58 -0.10 -16.55
CA ARG A 34 2.20 1.20 -16.78
C ARG A 34 3.73 1.10 -16.86
N ILE A 35 4.36 0.34 -15.97
CA ILE A 35 5.81 0.09 -15.97
C ILE A 35 6.26 -0.56 -17.28
N PHE A 36 5.51 -1.55 -17.77
CA PHE A 36 5.87 -2.33 -18.97
C PHE A 36 5.23 -1.84 -20.27
N ALA A 37 4.64 -0.63 -20.31
CA ALA A 37 3.88 -0.12 -21.46
C ALA A 37 4.61 -0.17 -22.82
N GLY A 38 5.95 -0.11 -22.83
CA GLY A 38 6.78 -0.18 -24.05
C GLY A 38 7.27 -1.58 -24.44
N PHE A 39 6.86 -2.62 -23.71
CA PHE A 39 7.37 -3.98 -23.92
C PHE A 39 6.63 -4.73 -25.04
N PRO A 40 7.22 -5.82 -25.60
CA PRO A 40 6.63 -6.58 -26.70
C PRO A 40 5.25 -7.15 -26.38
N LYS A 41 4.41 -7.38 -27.40
CA LYS A 41 3.09 -8.03 -27.23
C LYS A 41 3.18 -9.45 -26.64
N THR A 42 4.30 -10.14 -26.85
CA THR A 42 4.59 -11.49 -26.33
C THR A 42 5.07 -11.50 -24.89
N PHE A 43 5.07 -10.35 -24.24
CA PHE A 43 5.50 -10.24 -22.85
C PHE A 43 4.48 -10.84 -21.88
N GLU A 44 4.98 -11.68 -20.97
CA GLU A 44 4.22 -12.30 -19.88
C GLU A 44 4.91 -11.95 -18.55
N TRP A 45 4.13 -11.66 -17.51
CA TRP A 45 4.64 -11.30 -16.18
C TRP A 45 3.69 -11.77 -15.07
N HIS A 46 4.27 -12.32 -14.00
CA HIS A 46 3.51 -12.74 -12.82
C HIS A 46 3.33 -11.57 -11.87
N CYS A 47 2.07 -11.28 -11.48
CA CYS A 47 1.71 -10.09 -10.68
C CYS A 47 2.26 -10.11 -9.24
N ASN A 48 2.66 -11.25 -8.72
CA ASN A 48 3.30 -11.34 -7.41
C ASN A 48 4.78 -10.89 -7.40
N PHE A 49 5.37 -10.58 -8.56
CA PHE A 49 6.72 -10.03 -8.66
C PHE A 49 6.68 -8.57 -9.11
N PHE A 50 7.07 -7.66 -8.23
CA PHE A 50 7.14 -6.23 -8.54
C PHE A 50 8.59 -5.82 -8.78
N PRO A 51 8.97 -5.43 -10.03
CA PRO A 51 10.36 -5.14 -10.39
C PRO A 51 10.84 -3.83 -9.78
N ASP A 52 12.12 -3.75 -9.43
CA ASP A 52 12.76 -2.48 -9.12
C ASP A 52 13.19 -1.70 -10.39
N SER A 53 13.60 -0.45 -10.21
CA SER A 53 14.02 0.42 -11.31
C SER A 53 15.28 -0.08 -12.02
N GLY A 54 16.13 -0.83 -11.32
CA GLY A 54 17.34 -1.45 -11.88
C GLY A 54 17.00 -2.54 -12.89
N LEU A 55 16.09 -3.45 -12.50
CA LEU A 55 15.59 -4.51 -13.37
C LEU A 55 14.87 -3.93 -14.61
N ILE A 56 14.00 -2.92 -14.39
CA ILE A 56 13.28 -2.27 -15.49
C ILE A 56 14.28 -1.69 -16.52
N LYS A 57 15.32 -0.98 -16.08
CA LYS A 57 16.37 -0.45 -16.94
C LYS A 57 17.14 -1.56 -17.69
N GLN A 58 17.43 -2.67 -16.99
CA GLN A 58 18.11 -3.82 -17.58
C GLN A 58 17.30 -4.50 -18.68
N LEU A 59 15.96 -4.53 -18.54
CA LEU A 59 15.04 -5.13 -19.51
C LEU A 59 14.68 -4.19 -20.67
N ALA A 60 14.84 -2.88 -20.49
CA ALA A 60 14.47 -1.88 -21.49
C ALA A 60 15.13 -2.16 -22.86
N GLY A 61 14.32 -2.20 -23.92
CA GLY A 61 14.75 -2.49 -25.29
C GLY A 61 15.03 -3.96 -25.61
N LYS A 62 15.05 -4.85 -24.63
CA LYS A 62 15.17 -6.31 -24.88
C LYS A 62 13.83 -6.88 -25.37
N ARG A 63 13.90 -7.85 -26.28
CA ARG A 63 12.72 -8.49 -26.87
C ARG A 63 12.65 -10.00 -26.62
N ASP A 64 13.73 -10.58 -26.09
CA ASP A 64 13.86 -12.03 -25.90
C ASP A 64 14.62 -12.31 -24.60
N PHE A 65 13.88 -12.58 -23.53
CA PHE A 65 14.42 -12.83 -22.18
C PHE A 65 13.47 -13.63 -21.30
N THR A 66 14.03 -14.29 -20.28
CA THR A 66 13.30 -14.84 -19.12
C THR A 66 13.87 -14.23 -17.86
N VAL A 67 13.01 -13.75 -16.96
CA VAL A 67 13.40 -13.24 -15.65
C VAL A 67 13.15 -14.33 -14.62
N VAL A 68 14.16 -14.67 -13.83
CA VAL A 68 14.10 -15.74 -12.83
C VAL A 68 14.55 -15.24 -11.45
N THR A 69 13.94 -15.75 -10.41
CA THR A 69 14.34 -15.55 -9.02
C THR A 69 15.60 -16.36 -8.66
N ASP A 70 16.16 -16.14 -7.49
CA ASP A 70 17.33 -16.87 -7.01
C ASP A 70 17.09 -18.38 -6.85
N ASP A 71 15.85 -18.78 -6.57
CA ASP A 71 15.42 -20.16 -6.45
C ASP A 71 14.91 -20.75 -7.78
N GLY A 72 15.05 -20.01 -8.89
CA GLY A 72 14.77 -20.48 -10.26
C GLY A 72 13.31 -20.34 -10.70
N ARG A 73 12.42 -19.69 -9.92
CA ARG A 73 11.04 -19.42 -10.36
C ARG A 73 11.02 -18.33 -11.42
N GLU A 74 10.16 -18.49 -12.41
CA GLU A 74 9.97 -17.48 -13.46
C GLU A 74 9.11 -16.34 -12.94
N ALA A 75 9.62 -15.11 -13.02
CA ALA A 75 8.87 -13.89 -12.73
C ALA A 75 8.20 -13.30 -13.97
N GLY A 76 8.79 -13.54 -15.15
CA GLY A 76 8.22 -13.12 -16.43
C GLY A 76 9.14 -13.40 -17.60
N ARG A 77 8.61 -13.25 -18.82
CA ARG A 77 9.35 -13.51 -20.07
C ARG A 77 8.87 -12.69 -21.24
N ALA A 78 9.70 -12.60 -22.26
CA ALA A 78 9.38 -12.07 -23.58
C ALA A 78 10.06 -12.91 -24.67
N GLY A 79 9.40 -13.07 -25.82
CA GLY A 79 9.93 -13.82 -26.95
C GLY A 79 10.10 -15.32 -26.65
N SER A 80 11.22 -15.90 -27.06
CA SER A 80 11.56 -17.30 -26.82
C SER A 80 12.32 -17.54 -25.49
N GLY A 81 12.61 -16.47 -24.72
CA GLY A 81 13.25 -16.57 -23.42
C GLY A 81 14.73 -16.90 -23.43
N LYS A 82 15.46 -16.59 -24.51
CA LYS A 82 16.87 -16.99 -24.69
C LYS A 82 17.85 -16.40 -23.70
N THR A 83 17.58 -15.19 -23.22
CA THR A 83 18.48 -14.50 -22.29
C THR A 83 17.90 -14.57 -20.88
N THR A 84 18.58 -15.23 -19.96
CA THR A 84 18.17 -15.24 -18.54
C THR A 84 18.64 -13.96 -17.86
N VAL A 85 17.72 -13.33 -17.14
CA VAL A 85 17.94 -12.14 -16.31
C VAL A 85 17.49 -12.46 -14.89
N LYS A 86 18.31 -12.08 -13.91
CA LYS A 86 17.97 -12.30 -12.50
C LYS A 86 16.90 -11.30 -12.06
N PHE A 87 15.89 -11.78 -11.32
CA PHE A 87 14.86 -10.92 -10.72
C PHE A 87 15.46 -10.02 -9.64
N SER A 88 15.10 -8.76 -9.66
CA SER A 88 15.34 -7.80 -8.60
C SER A 88 14.09 -6.96 -8.37
N GLY A 89 13.66 -6.86 -7.10
CA GLY A 89 12.43 -6.19 -6.73
C GLY A 89 11.78 -6.79 -5.49
N VAL A 90 10.46 -6.74 -5.43
CA VAL A 90 9.65 -7.25 -4.33
C VAL A 90 8.79 -8.41 -4.79
N GLU A 91 8.93 -9.57 -4.15
CA GLU A 91 7.94 -10.64 -4.25
C GLU A 91 6.83 -10.38 -3.25
N ILE A 92 5.57 -10.39 -3.72
CA ILE A 92 4.38 -10.23 -2.88
C ILE A 92 3.98 -11.61 -2.37
N VAL A 93 4.37 -11.91 -1.16
CA VAL A 93 4.02 -13.15 -0.44
C VAL A 93 3.03 -12.83 0.67
N TYR A 94 3.23 -11.71 1.35
CA TYR A 94 2.46 -11.28 2.51
C TYR A 94 1.91 -9.87 2.31
N PRO A 95 0.83 -9.48 2.99
CA PRO A 95 0.27 -8.14 2.88
C PRO A 95 1.26 -7.00 3.15
N TRP A 96 2.20 -7.20 4.06
CA TRP A 96 3.21 -6.17 4.39
C TRP A 96 4.27 -5.95 3.31
N ASP A 97 4.40 -6.83 2.32
CA ASP A 97 5.30 -6.64 1.19
C ASP A 97 4.84 -5.47 0.31
N LEU A 98 3.53 -5.16 0.33
CA LEU A 98 2.96 -4.01 -0.37
C LEU A 98 3.50 -2.67 0.14
N LEU A 99 3.84 -2.58 1.43
CA LEU A 99 4.44 -1.36 1.98
C LEU A 99 5.79 -1.06 1.31
N LYS A 100 6.58 -2.09 0.99
CA LYS A 100 7.86 -1.91 0.27
C LYS A 100 7.63 -1.41 -1.15
N ILE A 101 6.58 -1.91 -1.83
CA ILE A 101 6.18 -1.41 -3.15
C ILE A 101 5.77 0.05 -3.08
N SER A 102 4.91 0.40 -2.11
CA SER A 102 4.51 1.79 -1.86
C SER A 102 5.71 2.71 -1.59
N GLU A 103 6.63 2.27 -0.73
CA GLU A 103 7.87 2.99 -0.43
C GLU A 103 8.70 3.23 -1.70
N MET A 104 8.87 2.23 -2.57
CA MET A 104 9.59 2.38 -3.85
C MET A 104 8.90 3.38 -4.78
N LEU A 105 7.59 3.25 -4.97
CA LEU A 105 6.82 4.08 -5.89
C LEU A 105 6.76 5.55 -5.45
N VAL A 106 6.55 5.78 -4.16
CA VAL A 106 6.33 7.11 -3.60
C VAL A 106 7.64 7.85 -3.39
N SER A 107 8.70 7.16 -2.95
CA SER A 107 10.02 7.79 -2.79
C SER A 107 10.59 8.31 -4.12
N ASP A 108 10.31 7.62 -5.21
CA ASP A 108 10.84 7.95 -6.54
C ASP A 108 9.98 8.97 -7.32
N LEU A 109 8.98 9.60 -6.69
CA LEU A 109 8.19 10.65 -7.35
C LEU A 109 9.10 11.81 -7.76
N PRO A 110 9.19 12.13 -9.07
CA PRO A 110 10.15 13.13 -9.57
C PRO A 110 9.65 14.57 -9.45
N TYR A 111 8.33 14.76 -9.33
CA TYR A 111 7.65 16.06 -9.22
C TYR A 111 6.21 15.88 -8.77
N SER A 112 5.60 16.98 -8.34
CA SER A 112 4.16 16.98 -8.01
C SER A 112 3.28 17.05 -9.26
N THR A 113 2.19 16.28 -9.25
CA THR A 113 1.07 16.43 -10.19
C THR A 113 -0.21 16.70 -9.40
N VAL A 114 -0.78 17.89 -9.57
CA VAL A 114 -1.94 18.34 -8.82
C VAL A 114 -3.11 18.56 -9.78
N SER A 115 -4.03 17.60 -9.85
CA SER A 115 -5.29 17.70 -10.60
C SER A 115 -6.48 18.11 -9.73
N GLY A 116 -6.28 18.18 -8.41
CA GLY A 116 -7.25 18.61 -7.41
C GLY A 116 -7.01 20.05 -6.93
N LYS A 117 -7.48 20.34 -5.71
CA LYS A 117 -7.33 21.65 -5.07
C LYS A 117 -6.51 21.53 -3.79
N VAL A 118 -5.53 22.40 -3.62
CA VAL A 118 -4.73 22.51 -2.40
C VAL A 118 -4.99 23.89 -1.76
N SER A 119 -5.38 23.90 -0.49
CA SER A 119 -5.55 25.14 0.27
C SER A 119 -4.23 25.88 0.38
N SER A 120 -4.23 27.22 0.23
CA SER A 120 -3.05 28.04 0.51
C SER A 120 -2.61 28.04 2.00
N ARG A 121 -3.41 27.46 2.89
CA ARG A 121 -3.10 27.25 4.30
C ARG A 121 -2.76 25.79 4.62
N ALA A 122 -2.54 24.95 3.63
CA ALA A 122 -1.93 23.64 3.77
C ALA A 122 -0.44 23.75 3.45
N GLU A 123 0.37 22.92 4.08
CA GLU A 123 1.82 22.83 3.84
C GLU A 123 2.16 21.45 3.27
N VAL A 124 2.95 21.45 2.22
CA VAL A 124 3.41 20.22 1.56
C VAL A 124 4.93 20.30 1.44
N ASP A 125 5.62 19.46 2.21
CA ASP A 125 7.08 19.32 2.19
C ASP A 125 7.43 18.00 1.49
N GLY A 126 7.51 18.04 0.17
CA GLY A 126 7.73 16.90 -0.72
C GLY A 126 6.90 16.96 -1.99
N TYR A 127 6.84 15.86 -2.73
CA TYR A 127 6.07 15.75 -3.96
C TYR A 127 4.75 15.01 -3.73
N ILE A 128 3.67 15.52 -4.34
CA ILE A 128 2.36 14.89 -4.27
C ILE A 128 1.78 14.59 -5.65
N LEU A 129 1.16 13.39 -5.77
CA LEU A 129 0.18 13.13 -6.81
C LEU A 129 -1.20 13.32 -6.19
N LEU A 130 -1.95 14.31 -6.67
CA LEU A 130 -3.31 14.59 -6.21
C LEU A 130 -4.29 14.42 -7.36
N GLY A 131 -5.17 13.45 -7.24
CA GLY A 131 -6.16 13.11 -8.25
C GLY A 131 -7.26 14.16 -8.42
N GLU A 132 -8.00 14.04 -9.53
CA GLU A 132 -9.10 14.93 -9.90
C GLU A 132 -10.16 15.02 -8.79
N ASN A 133 -10.74 16.22 -8.60
CA ASN A 133 -11.77 16.53 -7.62
C ASN A 133 -11.35 16.31 -6.15
N SER A 134 -10.11 15.97 -5.88
CA SER A 134 -9.60 15.86 -4.51
C SER A 134 -9.27 17.24 -3.96
N VAL A 135 -9.49 17.39 -2.63
CA VAL A 135 -9.25 18.66 -1.95
C VAL A 135 -8.39 18.45 -0.71
N ILE A 136 -7.33 19.25 -0.58
CA ILE A 136 -6.52 19.38 0.63
C ILE A 136 -6.94 20.65 1.35
N LEU A 137 -7.45 20.51 2.55
CA LEU A 137 -8.05 21.57 3.36
C LEU A 137 -7.01 22.35 4.19
N PRO A 138 -7.41 23.49 4.78
CA PRO A 138 -6.52 24.27 5.65
C PRO A 138 -5.91 23.48 6.80
N GLY A 139 -4.66 23.78 7.15
CA GLY A 139 -3.94 23.19 8.29
C GLY A 139 -3.49 21.75 8.08
N VAL A 140 -3.63 21.20 6.88
CA VAL A 140 -3.03 19.92 6.53
C VAL A 140 -1.52 20.10 6.37
N TYR A 141 -0.75 19.22 7.00
CA TYR A 141 0.69 19.12 6.77
C TYR A 141 1.02 17.76 6.14
N ILE A 142 1.70 17.77 5.01
CA ILE A 142 2.22 16.57 4.32
C ILE A 142 3.75 16.65 4.36
N GLU A 143 4.38 15.71 5.08
CA GLU A 143 5.83 15.57 5.19
C GLU A 143 6.31 14.41 4.31
N GLY A 144 7.11 14.72 3.31
CA GLY A 144 7.59 13.77 2.29
C GLY A 144 6.58 13.55 1.16
N ASN A 145 6.89 12.57 0.33
CA ASN A 145 6.08 12.31 -0.85
C ASN A 145 4.78 11.54 -0.50
N CYS A 146 3.70 11.83 -1.24
CA CYS A 146 2.40 11.22 -1.02
C CYS A 146 1.63 11.04 -2.33
N VAL A 147 0.85 9.96 -2.43
CA VAL A 147 -0.10 9.72 -3.53
C VAL A 147 -1.52 9.75 -2.98
N ILE A 148 -2.37 10.59 -3.56
CA ILE A 148 -3.79 10.74 -3.18
C ILE A 148 -4.62 10.59 -4.44
N GLY A 149 -5.55 9.66 -4.44
CA GLY A 149 -6.45 9.37 -5.55
C GLY A 149 -7.45 10.48 -5.83
N LYS A 150 -8.49 10.15 -6.59
CA LYS A 150 -9.57 11.07 -7.01
C LYS A 150 -10.66 11.19 -5.95
N ASN A 151 -11.40 12.32 -5.98
CA ASN A 151 -12.57 12.58 -5.14
C ASN A 151 -12.29 12.44 -3.63
N CYS A 152 -11.08 12.71 -3.19
CA CYS A 152 -10.67 12.62 -1.78
C CYS A 152 -10.88 13.95 -1.06
N LYS A 153 -11.22 13.86 0.23
CA LYS A 153 -11.25 15.00 1.14
C LYS A 153 -10.20 14.81 2.23
N ILE A 154 -9.16 15.64 2.22
CA ILE A 154 -8.03 15.56 3.14
C ILE A 154 -8.04 16.76 4.08
N GLY A 155 -8.15 16.50 5.38
CA GLY A 155 -8.18 17.52 6.42
C GLY A 155 -9.58 17.90 6.92
N PRO A 156 -9.69 19.00 7.68
CA PRO A 156 -8.61 19.94 8.03
C PRO A 156 -7.65 19.41 9.10
N ASN A 157 -6.49 20.09 9.29
CA ASN A 157 -5.57 19.86 10.40
C ASN A 157 -5.16 18.37 10.58
N CYS A 158 -4.91 17.64 9.50
CA CYS A 158 -4.35 16.30 9.57
C CYS A 158 -2.85 16.32 9.19
N TYR A 159 -2.13 15.30 9.64
CA TYR A 159 -0.71 15.10 9.36
C TYR A 159 -0.51 13.82 8.57
N ILE A 160 0.02 13.94 7.36
CA ILE A 160 0.34 12.80 6.49
C ILE A 160 1.84 12.80 6.27
N ARG A 161 2.49 11.65 6.48
CA ARG A 161 3.94 11.55 6.33
C ARG A 161 4.43 10.20 5.84
N GLY A 162 5.68 10.19 5.41
CA GLY A 162 6.31 9.02 4.80
C GLY A 162 5.65 8.65 3.48
N CYS A 163 5.96 7.48 2.97
CA CYS A 163 5.45 7.00 1.69
C CYS A 163 3.99 6.54 1.80
N THR A 164 3.05 7.48 1.93
CA THR A 164 1.62 7.19 2.08
C THR A 164 0.91 7.20 0.74
N CYS A 165 0.14 6.13 0.47
CA CYS A 165 -0.75 6.02 -0.69
C CYS A 165 -2.21 5.97 -0.24
N ILE A 166 -3.04 6.87 -0.76
CA ILE A 166 -4.48 6.95 -0.47
C ILE A 166 -5.25 6.71 -1.77
N GLY A 167 -6.15 5.74 -1.75
CA GLY A 167 -7.02 5.39 -2.88
C GLY A 167 -8.09 6.45 -3.16
N ASP A 168 -8.94 6.18 -4.14
CA ASP A 168 -10.01 7.08 -4.54
C ASP A 168 -11.16 7.17 -3.53
N ASN A 169 -11.87 8.30 -3.52
CA ASN A 169 -13.07 8.53 -2.71
C ASN A 169 -12.85 8.41 -1.19
N CYS A 170 -11.65 8.70 -0.71
CA CYS A 170 -11.31 8.62 0.71
C CYS A 170 -11.59 9.92 1.46
N HIS A 171 -11.85 9.79 2.76
CA HIS A 171 -11.97 10.92 3.68
C HIS A 171 -10.96 10.76 4.83
N ILE A 172 -9.97 11.65 4.88
CA ILE A 172 -9.03 11.75 5.99
C ILE A 172 -9.34 13.06 6.72
N GLY A 173 -9.89 12.96 7.91
CA GLY A 173 -10.48 14.11 8.59
C GLY A 173 -9.58 14.76 9.64
N GLN A 174 -10.23 15.50 10.56
CA GLN A 174 -9.51 16.35 11.51
C GLN A 174 -8.68 15.57 12.53
N ALA A 175 -7.47 16.07 12.79
CA ALA A 175 -6.53 15.52 13.77
C ALA A 175 -6.24 14.03 13.55
N VAL A 176 -6.18 13.62 12.29
CA VAL A 176 -5.75 12.28 11.88
C VAL A 176 -4.29 12.35 11.48
N GLU A 177 -3.49 11.43 12.00
CA GLU A 177 -2.12 11.22 11.56
C GLU A 177 -2.03 9.90 10.79
N ILE A 178 -1.48 9.95 9.57
CA ILE A 178 -1.17 8.76 8.76
C ILE A 178 0.31 8.78 8.42
N LYS A 179 0.96 7.65 8.67
CA LYS A 179 2.38 7.48 8.39
C LYS A 179 2.63 6.22 7.58
N ASN A 180 3.30 6.36 6.41
CA ASN A 180 3.84 5.23 5.64
C ASN A 180 2.83 4.09 5.46
N SER A 181 1.62 4.41 5.01
CA SER A 181 0.50 3.46 4.96
C SER A 181 -0.18 3.45 3.59
N ILE A 182 -0.78 2.33 3.27
CA ILE A 182 -1.63 2.16 2.09
C ILE A 182 -3.08 2.16 2.54
N ILE A 183 -3.89 3.05 1.97
CA ILE A 183 -5.32 3.19 2.26
C ILE A 183 -6.10 2.85 0.98
N GLY A 184 -6.93 1.83 1.04
CA GLY A 184 -7.80 1.43 -0.07
C GLY A 184 -8.92 2.43 -0.34
N THR A 185 -9.60 2.27 -1.48
CA THR A 185 -10.64 3.20 -1.94
C THR A 185 -11.86 3.26 -1.01
N LYS A 186 -12.58 4.39 -1.00
CA LYS A 186 -13.81 4.59 -0.20
C LYS A 186 -13.61 4.42 1.31
N THR A 187 -12.38 4.57 1.80
CA THR A 187 -12.06 4.46 3.22
C THR A 187 -12.19 5.82 3.92
N SER A 188 -12.76 5.80 5.13
CA SER A 188 -12.96 6.98 5.96
C SER A 188 -12.22 6.87 7.29
N ILE A 189 -11.32 7.83 7.56
CA ILE A 189 -10.64 8.02 8.85
C ILE A 189 -10.97 9.45 9.28
N GLY A 190 -12.13 9.61 9.94
CA GLY A 190 -12.75 10.93 10.10
C GLY A 190 -12.13 11.81 11.18
N HIS A 191 -11.66 11.25 12.29
CA HIS A 191 -11.36 12.02 13.49
C HIS A 191 -10.30 11.37 14.38
N LEU A 192 -9.36 12.18 14.91
CA LEU A 192 -8.55 11.89 16.11
C LEU A 192 -7.83 10.52 16.07
N SER A 193 -7.44 10.04 14.92
CA SER A 193 -6.90 8.69 14.75
C SER A 193 -5.42 8.71 14.36
N TYR A 194 -4.70 7.66 14.77
CA TYR A 194 -3.33 7.41 14.33
C TYR A 194 -3.23 6.08 13.60
N LEU A 195 -2.63 6.11 12.40
CA LEU A 195 -2.36 4.92 11.58
C LEU A 195 -0.93 4.99 11.05
N GLY A 196 -0.10 4.05 11.45
CA GLY A 196 1.29 3.99 10.99
C GLY A 196 1.67 2.64 10.41
N ASP A 197 2.43 2.65 9.29
CA ASP A 197 3.06 1.47 8.69
C ASP A 197 2.06 0.31 8.47
N SER A 198 0.90 0.62 7.92
CA SER A 198 -0.26 -0.29 7.82
C SER A 198 -0.77 -0.43 6.39
N VAL A 199 -1.45 -1.55 6.12
CA VAL A 199 -2.19 -1.77 4.87
C VAL A 199 -3.67 -1.87 5.19
N VAL A 200 -4.47 -0.99 4.60
CA VAL A 200 -5.91 -0.90 4.81
C VAL A 200 -6.63 -1.14 3.50
N GLY A 201 -7.57 -2.06 3.50
CA GLY A 201 -8.45 -2.37 2.39
C GLY A 201 -9.42 -1.24 2.04
N SER A 202 -10.35 -1.54 1.15
CA SER A 202 -11.35 -0.59 0.66
C SER A 202 -12.61 -0.57 1.51
N GLY A 203 -13.32 0.57 1.54
CA GLY A 203 -14.60 0.69 2.24
C GLY A 203 -14.51 0.65 3.77
N VAL A 204 -13.32 0.81 4.32
CA VAL A 204 -13.09 0.76 5.78
C VAL A 204 -13.56 2.06 6.43
N ASN A 205 -14.21 1.95 7.59
CA ASN A 205 -14.60 3.10 8.39
C ASN A 205 -13.97 3.05 9.78
N PHE A 206 -13.12 4.01 10.08
CA PHE A 206 -12.49 4.17 11.39
C PHE A 206 -13.38 4.99 12.32
N GLY A 207 -13.78 4.39 13.45
CA GLY A 207 -14.36 5.13 14.56
C GLY A 207 -13.37 6.16 15.12
N ALA A 208 -13.89 7.30 15.57
CA ALA A 208 -13.08 8.38 16.13
C ALA A 208 -12.14 7.87 17.22
N GLY A 209 -10.89 8.32 17.22
CA GLY A 209 -9.90 7.92 18.23
C GLY A 209 -9.35 6.50 18.04
N THR A 210 -9.49 5.89 16.87
CA THR A 210 -8.82 4.61 16.59
C THR A 210 -7.31 4.81 16.50
N ILE A 211 -6.56 4.04 17.29
CA ILE A 211 -5.10 4.13 17.37
C ILE A 211 -4.47 2.79 17.01
N VAL A 212 -3.57 2.80 16.02
CA VAL A 212 -2.81 1.62 15.60
C VAL A 212 -1.36 1.75 16.07
N ALA A 213 -0.95 0.89 16.99
CA ALA A 213 0.46 0.84 17.43
C ALA A 213 1.34 0.24 16.32
N ASN A 214 2.54 0.81 16.10
CA ASN A 214 3.45 0.37 15.04
C ASN A 214 4.89 0.12 15.48
N LEU A 215 5.18 0.20 16.79
CA LEU A 215 6.52 -0.02 17.35
C LEU A 215 6.45 -0.92 18.57
N ARG A 216 7.31 -1.94 18.60
CA ARG A 216 7.47 -2.81 19.77
C ARG A 216 8.35 -2.13 20.82
N HIS A 217 8.07 -2.36 22.10
CA HIS A 217 8.87 -1.82 23.21
C HIS A 217 10.32 -2.34 23.21
N ASP A 218 10.55 -3.58 22.72
CA ASP A 218 11.89 -4.18 22.64
C ASP A 218 12.67 -3.76 21.37
N GLY A 219 12.07 -2.94 20.49
CA GLY A 219 12.67 -2.43 19.28
C GLY A 219 13.00 -3.47 18.20
N LYS A 220 12.56 -4.71 18.37
CA LYS A 220 12.74 -5.81 17.39
C LYS A 220 11.74 -5.70 16.25
N ASN A 221 11.92 -6.52 15.21
CA ASN A 221 10.95 -6.67 14.13
C ASN A 221 9.59 -7.14 14.68
N HIS A 222 8.53 -6.68 14.02
CA HIS A 222 7.20 -7.20 14.27
C HIS A 222 7.04 -8.59 13.67
N ARG A 223 6.14 -9.36 14.28
CA ARG A 223 5.68 -10.65 13.77
C ARG A 223 4.18 -10.61 13.56
N SER A 224 3.70 -11.26 12.52
CA SER A 224 2.28 -11.40 12.22
C SER A 224 1.92 -12.87 12.08
N MET A 225 0.71 -13.23 12.49
CA MET A 225 0.24 -14.62 12.44
C MET A 225 -0.07 -15.01 10.99
N VAL A 226 0.49 -16.12 10.51
CA VAL A 226 0.15 -16.73 9.22
C VAL A 226 0.01 -18.22 9.46
N ASP A 227 -1.15 -18.79 9.19
CA ASP A 227 -1.45 -20.23 9.35
C ASP A 227 -1.03 -20.81 10.70
N GLY A 228 -1.31 -20.05 11.78
CA GLY A 228 -0.97 -20.45 13.14
C GLY A 228 0.49 -20.25 13.55
N VAL A 229 1.34 -19.71 12.67
CA VAL A 229 2.76 -19.45 12.91
C VAL A 229 3.04 -17.94 12.93
N LEU A 230 3.86 -17.48 13.88
CA LEU A 230 4.33 -16.09 13.94
C LEU A 230 5.50 -15.89 12.97
N VAL A 231 5.22 -15.28 11.82
CA VAL A 231 6.19 -14.94 10.77
C VAL A 231 6.82 -13.58 11.06
N ASP A 232 8.15 -13.49 10.96
CA ASP A 232 8.88 -12.20 11.04
C ASP A 232 8.58 -11.38 9.79
N THR A 233 8.04 -10.19 9.98
CA THR A 233 7.72 -9.26 8.87
C THR A 233 8.96 -8.57 8.31
N GLN A 234 10.12 -8.74 8.93
CA GLN A 234 11.36 -8.00 8.66
C GLN A 234 11.21 -6.48 8.80
N ARG A 235 10.13 -6.03 9.43
CA ARG A 235 9.84 -4.60 9.64
C ARG A 235 9.90 -4.27 11.13
N ARG A 236 10.78 -3.32 11.48
CA ARG A 236 10.87 -2.78 12.84
C ARG A 236 9.65 -1.91 13.19
N LYS A 237 9.10 -1.23 12.19
CA LYS A 237 7.82 -0.49 12.28
C LYS A 237 6.80 -1.17 11.40
N PHE A 238 5.71 -1.61 12.01
CA PHE A 238 4.61 -2.26 11.33
C PHE A 238 3.34 -2.15 12.18
N GLY A 239 2.28 -1.61 11.61
CA GLY A 239 1.00 -1.42 12.27
C GLY A 239 0.10 -2.65 12.14
N CYS A 240 -0.89 -2.58 11.28
CA CYS A 240 -1.86 -3.66 11.09
C CYS A 240 -2.21 -3.86 9.61
N ILE A 241 -2.88 -4.97 9.34
CA ILE A 241 -3.53 -5.25 8.07
C ILE A 241 -5.04 -5.25 8.30
N ILE A 242 -5.77 -4.43 7.57
CA ILE A 242 -7.22 -4.32 7.68
C ILE A 242 -7.83 -4.72 6.33
N GLY A 243 -8.69 -5.72 6.34
CA GLY A 243 -9.44 -6.17 5.16
C GLY A 243 -10.51 -5.17 4.73
N ASP A 244 -11.17 -5.47 3.60
CA ASP A 244 -12.22 -4.60 3.06
C ASP A 244 -13.45 -4.51 3.99
N ASN A 245 -14.12 -3.36 3.97
CA ASN A 245 -15.38 -3.12 4.68
C ASN A 245 -15.33 -3.37 6.21
N VAL A 246 -14.18 -3.17 6.83
CA VAL A 246 -14.04 -3.22 8.29
C VAL A 246 -14.57 -1.93 8.91
N HIS A 247 -15.26 -2.05 10.04
CA HIS A 247 -15.74 -0.91 10.83
C HIS A 247 -15.16 -0.96 12.23
N THR A 248 -14.31 0.02 12.61
CA THR A 248 -13.86 0.11 14.00
C THR A 248 -14.80 0.95 14.86
N GLY A 249 -15.05 0.52 16.10
CA GLY A 249 -15.71 1.34 17.11
C GLY A 249 -14.85 2.54 17.53
N ILE A 250 -15.46 3.56 18.12
CA ILE A 250 -14.69 4.69 18.68
C ILE A 250 -13.69 4.21 19.72
N HIS A 251 -12.50 4.86 19.77
CA HIS A 251 -11.42 4.52 20.70
C HIS A 251 -10.94 3.07 20.62
N THR A 252 -11.01 2.46 19.44
CA THR A 252 -10.38 1.14 19.21
C THR A 252 -8.86 1.29 19.26
N ALA A 253 -8.19 0.42 20.02
CA ALA A 253 -6.73 0.32 20.05
C ALA A 253 -6.29 -0.98 19.39
N ILE A 254 -5.45 -0.91 18.36
CA ILE A 254 -4.99 -2.09 17.60
C ILE A 254 -3.51 -2.34 17.89
N TYR A 255 -3.19 -3.53 18.38
CA TYR A 255 -1.80 -3.96 18.60
C TYR A 255 -1.08 -4.13 17.27
N PRO A 256 0.24 -3.89 17.25
CA PRO A 256 1.03 -4.03 16.02
C PRO A 256 1.06 -5.48 15.54
N GLY A 257 1.06 -5.65 14.23
CA GLY A 257 1.10 -6.97 13.58
C GLY A 257 -0.26 -7.68 13.52
N ARG A 258 -1.35 -7.05 13.96
CA ARG A 258 -2.70 -7.66 13.93
C ARG A 258 -3.35 -7.54 12.56
N LYS A 259 -4.25 -8.49 12.28
CA LYS A 259 -5.08 -8.52 11.08
C LYS A 259 -6.55 -8.46 11.47
N LEU A 260 -7.32 -7.66 10.75
CA LEU A 260 -8.78 -7.60 10.86
C LEU A 260 -9.37 -8.14 9.55
N ALA A 261 -10.13 -9.23 9.64
CA ALA A 261 -10.75 -9.85 8.48
C ALA A 261 -11.75 -8.91 7.79
N ALA A 262 -11.93 -9.09 6.48
CA ALA A 262 -12.88 -8.31 5.72
C ALA A 262 -14.29 -8.39 6.31
N GLY A 263 -14.98 -7.25 6.43
CA GLY A 263 -16.31 -7.15 7.00
C GLY A 263 -16.37 -7.27 8.53
N SER A 264 -15.24 -7.42 9.23
CA SER A 264 -15.23 -7.46 10.69
C SER A 264 -15.50 -6.08 11.31
N SER A 265 -15.85 -6.06 12.59
CA SER A 265 -16.05 -4.81 13.33
C SER A 265 -15.56 -4.94 14.76
N THR A 266 -15.14 -3.82 15.36
CA THR A 266 -14.79 -3.72 16.78
C THR A 266 -15.85 -2.96 17.55
N ARG A 267 -15.92 -3.23 18.84
CA ARG A 267 -16.77 -2.48 19.77
C ARG A 267 -16.10 -1.16 20.18
N PRO A 268 -16.86 -0.15 20.64
CA PRO A 268 -16.27 1.04 21.26
C PRO A 268 -15.30 0.69 22.40
N GLY A 269 -14.10 1.28 22.39
CA GLY A 269 -13.07 1.04 23.39
C GLY A 269 -12.37 -0.32 23.32
N GLU A 270 -12.60 -1.08 22.28
CA GLU A 270 -12.00 -2.42 22.14
C GLU A 270 -10.48 -2.36 21.94
N ILE A 271 -9.78 -3.27 22.60
CA ILE A 271 -8.34 -3.48 22.42
C ILE A 271 -8.14 -4.76 21.63
N VAL A 272 -7.75 -4.62 20.36
CA VAL A 272 -7.49 -5.73 19.45
C VAL A 272 -6.08 -6.26 19.71
N LYS A 273 -5.99 -7.37 20.44
CA LYS A 273 -4.72 -8.04 20.79
C LYS A 273 -4.42 -9.23 19.88
N ASP A 274 -5.45 -9.82 19.30
CA ASP A 274 -5.41 -10.99 18.42
C ASP A 274 -6.02 -10.63 17.06
N ASP A 275 -5.80 -11.46 16.06
CA ASP A 275 -6.42 -11.28 14.75
C ASP A 275 -7.95 -11.50 14.84
N LEU A 276 -8.74 -10.68 14.13
CA LEU A 276 -10.21 -10.72 14.10
C LEU A 276 -10.70 -11.25 12.76
#